data_fd4f0c64fd70f3bc71357482a3d6107f
#
_entry.id   fd4f0c64fd70f3bc71357482a3d6107f
#
_cell.length_a   1.000
_cell.length_b   1.000
_cell.length_c   1.000
_cell.angle_alpha   90.00
_cell.angle_beta   90.00
_cell.angle_gamma   90.00
#
_symmetry.space_group_name_H-M   'P 1'
#
loop_
_entity.id
_entity.type
_entity.pdbx_description
1 polymer ?
#
loop_
_entity_poly.entity_id
_entity_poly.type
_entity_poly.pdbx_seq_one_letter_code
_entity_poly.pdbx_strand_id
1 'polypeptide(L)'
;MKAADLGELFALAALWGASFLFMRMGAAEFGPVALAAVRVIGAALCLLPLLHWRGQIGVLRAHWRPIFVVGILNSALPFLCYSYAALSITAGLSSIFNAATPLFGAVIAWLWLRDRLTPSRILGLAIGFAGVLWLAWDKASFKPGGSGWAVVACLTATLLYGVSANYTKKRLAGVAPLAVATGSQLSAALVLALPAVGWWPGTTPSSAAWFTAALLAVLCTAVAYVLYFRLIAHIGPANAIAVTFLIPVFAVLWGWLFLAEGLTLAMVFGCVAILLGTALATGLLKLPADKP
;
A
#
# COMPACT_ATOMS: atom_id res chain seq x y z
N MET A 1 8.70 -21.30 -9.10
CA MET A 1 7.29 -20.96 -8.86
C MET A 1 6.41 -21.85 -9.71
N LYS A 2 5.33 -22.38 -9.17
CA LYS A 2 4.32 -23.11 -9.94
C LYS A 2 3.47 -22.10 -10.74
N ALA A 3 2.85 -22.54 -11.84
CA ALA A 3 1.98 -21.66 -12.64
C ALA A 3 0.83 -21.03 -11.80
N ALA A 4 0.30 -21.79 -10.84
CA ALA A 4 -0.73 -21.29 -9.92
C ALA A 4 -0.24 -20.13 -9.05
N ASP A 5 0.99 -20.20 -8.50
CA ASP A 5 1.57 -19.14 -7.68
C ASP A 5 1.80 -17.86 -8.51
N LEU A 6 2.17 -18.02 -9.78
CA LEU A 6 2.32 -16.91 -10.70
C LEU A 6 0.96 -16.24 -10.99
N GLY A 7 -0.08 -17.05 -11.25
CA GLY A 7 -1.45 -16.55 -11.42
C GLY A 7 -1.95 -15.78 -10.18
N GLU A 8 -1.69 -16.31 -8.97
CA GLU A 8 -2.04 -15.62 -7.72
C GLU A 8 -1.28 -14.30 -7.55
N LEU A 9 -0.01 -14.24 -7.94
CA LEU A 9 0.80 -13.03 -7.88
C LEU A 9 0.26 -11.93 -8.82
N PHE A 10 -0.10 -12.30 -10.06
CA PHE A 10 -0.73 -11.37 -10.99
C PHE A 10 -2.12 -10.92 -10.53
N ALA A 11 -2.94 -11.84 -10.02
CA ALA A 11 -4.25 -11.51 -9.46
C ALA A 11 -4.13 -10.52 -8.28
N LEU A 12 -3.20 -10.75 -7.37
CA LEU A 12 -2.94 -9.86 -6.26
C LEU A 12 -2.46 -8.48 -6.72
N ALA A 13 -1.55 -8.43 -7.71
CA ALA A 13 -1.08 -7.17 -8.29
C ALA A 13 -2.23 -6.39 -8.95
N ALA A 14 -3.10 -7.09 -9.67
CA ALA A 14 -4.29 -6.51 -10.30
C ALA A 14 -5.27 -5.94 -9.25
N LEU A 15 -5.52 -6.68 -8.16
CA LEU A 15 -6.38 -6.22 -7.06
C LEU A 15 -5.80 -5.01 -6.33
N TRP A 16 -4.51 -5.04 -6.01
CA TRP A 16 -3.88 -3.90 -5.33
C TRP A 16 -3.72 -2.69 -6.27
N GLY A 17 -3.49 -2.91 -7.57
CA GLY A 17 -3.54 -1.86 -8.57
C GLY A 17 -4.93 -1.23 -8.69
N ALA A 18 -5.99 -2.05 -8.69
CA ALA A 18 -7.38 -1.60 -8.70
C ALA A 18 -7.76 -0.82 -7.42
N SER A 19 -7.04 -1.01 -6.31
CA SER A 19 -7.25 -0.22 -5.10
C SER A 19 -7.10 1.29 -5.37
N PHE A 20 -6.13 1.70 -6.19
CA PHE A 20 -5.92 3.10 -6.56
C PHE A 20 -7.04 3.62 -7.47
N LEU A 21 -7.53 2.80 -8.40
CA LEU A 21 -8.70 3.10 -9.23
C LEU A 21 -9.93 3.36 -8.34
N PHE A 22 -10.28 2.42 -7.46
CA PHE A 22 -11.47 2.56 -6.62
C PHE A 22 -11.36 3.70 -5.60
N MET A 23 -10.18 3.98 -5.07
CA MET A 23 -9.97 5.20 -4.28
C MET A 23 -10.22 6.45 -5.11
N ARG A 24 -9.76 6.50 -6.36
CA ARG A 24 -9.98 7.63 -7.27
C ARG A 24 -11.47 7.83 -7.57
N MET A 25 -12.21 6.74 -7.77
CA MET A 25 -13.66 6.79 -8.05
C MET A 25 -14.50 7.16 -6.82
N GLY A 26 -14.12 6.66 -5.64
CA GLY A 26 -14.91 6.86 -4.41
C GLY A 26 -14.57 8.12 -3.61
N ALA A 27 -13.34 8.65 -3.73
CA ALA A 27 -12.87 9.73 -2.85
C ALA A 27 -13.64 11.04 -3.02
N ALA A 28 -14.16 11.33 -4.21
CA ALA A 28 -14.90 12.57 -4.48
C ALA A 28 -16.25 12.61 -3.74
N GLU A 29 -16.94 11.48 -3.63
CA GLU A 29 -18.27 11.42 -3.01
C GLU A 29 -18.20 11.13 -1.50
N PHE A 30 -17.33 10.19 -1.08
CA PHE A 30 -17.18 9.87 0.34
C PHE A 30 -16.30 10.85 1.12
N GLY A 31 -15.40 11.53 0.44
CA GLY A 31 -14.27 12.17 1.09
C GLY A 31 -13.22 11.17 1.59
N PRO A 32 -11.99 11.63 1.87
CA PRO A 32 -10.87 10.74 2.23
C PRO A 32 -11.10 9.93 3.50
N VAL A 33 -11.68 10.56 4.53
CA VAL A 33 -11.84 9.94 5.86
C VAL A 33 -12.91 8.85 5.83
N ALA A 34 -14.09 9.16 5.29
CA ALA A 34 -15.19 8.21 5.22
C ALA A 34 -14.86 7.03 4.30
N LEU A 35 -14.22 7.28 3.15
CA LEU A 35 -13.79 6.20 2.24
C LEU A 35 -12.79 5.27 2.89
N ALA A 36 -11.77 5.82 3.59
CA ALA A 36 -10.79 5.01 4.31
C ALA A 36 -11.45 4.19 5.44
N ALA A 37 -12.41 4.78 6.16
CA ALA A 37 -13.15 4.10 7.23
C ALA A 37 -14.02 2.95 6.66
N VAL A 38 -14.82 3.20 5.63
CA VAL A 38 -15.66 2.17 4.97
C VAL A 38 -14.78 1.02 4.47
N ARG A 39 -13.63 1.32 3.86
CA ARG A 39 -12.67 0.32 3.40
C ARG A 39 -12.23 -0.61 4.53
N VAL A 40 -11.74 -0.06 5.65
CA VAL A 40 -11.17 -0.87 6.73
C VAL A 40 -12.25 -1.58 7.56
N ILE A 41 -13.42 -0.97 7.74
CA ILE A 41 -14.57 -1.58 8.40
C ILE A 41 -15.06 -2.78 7.58
N GLY A 42 -15.30 -2.59 6.27
CA GLY A 42 -15.72 -3.67 5.40
C GLY A 42 -14.72 -4.82 5.33
N ALA A 43 -13.41 -4.51 5.25
CA ALA A 43 -12.36 -5.52 5.29
C ALA A 43 -12.32 -6.27 6.64
N ALA A 44 -12.46 -5.56 7.76
CA ALA A 44 -12.51 -6.18 9.10
C ALA A 44 -13.71 -7.12 9.24
N LEU A 45 -14.89 -6.70 8.74
CA LEU A 45 -16.10 -7.53 8.74
C LEU A 45 -15.94 -8.82 7.92
N CYS A 46 -15.20 -8.79 6.82
CA CYS A 46 -14.91 -9.99 6.02
C CYS A 46 -13.84 -10.88 6.66
N LEU A 47 -12.79 -10.29 7.23
CA LEU A 47 -11.65 -11.05 7.75
C LEU A 47 -11.90 -11.62 9.14
N LEU A 48 -12.72 -10.98 9.98
CA LEU A 48 -12.99 -11.40 11.36
C LEU A 48 -13.67 -12.78 11.43
N PRO A 49 -14.71 -13.11 10.64
CA PRO A 49 -15.28 -14.45 10.58
C PRO A 49 -14.25 -15.50 10.15
N LEU A 50 -13.39 -15.18 9.16
CA LEU A 50 -12.33 -16.08 8.72
C LEU A 50 -11.31 -16.34 9.83
N LEU A 51 -10.90 -15.29 10.56
CA LEU A 51 -10.00 -15.40 11.71
C LEU A 51 -10.61 -16.30 12.82
N HIS A 52 -11.91 -16.10 13.09
CA HIS A 52 -12.65 -16.91 14.06
C HIS A 52 -12.67 -18.39 13.64
N TRP A 53 -13.04 -18.65 12.39
CA TRP A 53 -13.08 -20.00 11.83
C TRP A 53 -11.71 -20.71 11.87
N ARG A 54 -10.64 -19.96 11.66
CA ARG A 54 -9.26 -20.47 11.76
C ARG A 54 -8.75 -20.62 13.21
N GLY A 55 -9.56 -20.32 14.21
CA GLY A 55 -9.19 -20.45 15.64
C GLY A 55 -8.10 -19.47 16.09
N GLN A 56 -7.86 -18.38 15.37
CA GLN A 56 -6.72 -17.47 15.62
C GLN A 56 -7.08 -16.21 16.44
N ILE A 57 -8.28 -16.13 17.01
CA ILE A 57 -8.68 -14.99 17.87
C ILE A 57 -7.77 -14.87 19.10
N GLY A 58 -7.36 -16.00 19.69
CA GLY A 58 -6.40 -16.00 20.80
C GLY A 58 -5.06 -15.36 20.46
N VAL A 59 -4.56 -15.60 19.23
CA VAL A 59 -3.32 -14.98 18.73
C VAL A 59 -3.48 -13.47 18.60
N LEU A 60 -4.60 -13.00 18.04
CA LEU A 60 -4.92 -11.58 17.95
C LEU A 60 -4.95 -10.92 19.34
N ARG A 61 -5.63 -11.54 20.30
CA ARG A 61 -5.73 -11.03 21.69
C ARG A 61 -4.36 -10.97 22.37
N ALA A 62 -3.53 -11.98 22.20
CA ALA A 62 -2.20 -12.02 22.79
C ALA A 62 -1.27 -10.91 22.26
N HIS A 63 -1.43 -10.50 20.98
CA HIS A 63 -0.56 -9.53 20.30
C HIS A 63 -1.27 -8.22 19.93
N TRP A 64 -2.40 -7.89 20.58
CA TRP A 64 -3.24 -6.76 20.20
C TRP A 64 -2.50 -5.41 20.15
N ARG A 65 -1.60 -5.14 21.12
CA ARG A 65 -0.84 -3.87 21.18
C ARG A 65 0.04 -3.62 19.96
N PRO A 66 0.98 -4.53 19.61
CA PRO A 66 1.77 -4.32 18.40
C PRO A 66 0.92 -4.38 17.11
N ILE A 67 -0.14 -5.19 17.06
CA ILE A 67 -1.05 -5.23 15.93
C ILE A 67 -1.81 -3.89 15.78
N PHE A 68 -2.21 -3.27 16.90
CA PHE A 68 -2.85 -1.95 16.89
C PHE A 68 -1.95 -0.88 16.27
N VAL A 69 -0.66 -0.86 16.62
CA VAL A 69 0.32 0.05 16.01
C VAL A 69 0.45 -0.21 14.50
N VAL A 70 0.51 -1.48 14.09
CA VAL A 70 0.51 -1.83 12.66
C VAL A 70 -0.78 -1.35 11.97
N GLY A 71 -1.93 -1.47 12.62
CA GLY A 71 -3.21 -0.97 12.08
C GLY A 71 -3.18 0.53 11.77
N ILE A 72 -2.56 1.33 12.63
CA ILE A 72 -2.39 2.76 12.38
C ILE A 72 -1.41 3.01 11.23
N LEU A 73 -0.21 2.39 11.30
CA LEU A 73 0.89 2.66 10.39
C LEU A 73 0.73 2.01 9.01
N ASN A 74 0.00 0.90 8.91
CA ASN A 74 -0.15 0.14 7.66
C ASN A 74 -1.53 0.28 7.02
N SER A 75 -2.53 0.79 7.73
CA SER A 75 -3.90 0.81 7.22
C SER A 75 -4.56 2.17 7.44
N ALA A 76 -4.75 2.64 8.68
CA ALA A 76 -5.52 3.84 8.94
C ALA A 76 -4.93 5.07 8.24
N LEU A 77 -3.70 5.44 8.59
CA LEU A 77 -3.06 6.65 8.05
C LEU A 77 -2.71 6.52 6.56
N PRO A 78 -2.10 5.41 6.07
CA PRO A 78 -1.81 5.29 4.64
C PRO A 78 -3.05 5.31 3.77
N PHE A 79 -4.12 4.63 4.15
CA PHE A 79 -5.35 4.62 3.35
C PHE A 79 -6.02 5.99 3.32
N LEU A 80 -5.99 6.72 4.45
CA LEU A 80 -6.42 8.11 4.49
C LEU A 80 -5.59 8.98 3.55
N CYS A 81 -4.26 8.87 3.61
CA CYS A 81 -3.34 9.62 2.75
C CYS A 81 -3.58 9.33 1.25
N TYR A 82 -3.72 8.06 0.86
CA TYR A 82 -4.01 7.73 -0.53
C TYR A 82 -5.41 8.13 -0.97
N SER A 83 -6.42 8.03 -0.11
CA SER A 83 -7.76 8.53 -0.40
C SER A 83 -7.77 10.05 -0.59
N TYR A 84 -6.97 10.78 0.20
CA TYR A 84 -6.77 12.21 0.02
C TYR A 84 -6.05 12.52 -1.30
N ALA A 85 -4.95 11.82 -1.60
CA ALA A 85 -4.19 12.00 -2.83
C ALA A 85 -5.04 11.73 -4.07
N ALA A 86 -5.95 10.77 -3.99
CA ALA A 86 -6.87 10.40 -5.05
C ALA A 86 -7.81 11.54 -5.49
N LEU A 87 -7.99 12.58 -4.69
CA LEU A 87 -8.74 13.77 -5.10
C LEU A 87 -8.01 14.62 -6.17
N SER A 88 -6.67 14.56 -6.21
CA SER A 88 -5.87 15.53 -6.97
C SER A 88 -4.89 14.90 -7.97
N ILE A 89 -4.52 13.63 -7.81
CA ILE A 89 -3.60 12.93 -8.71
C ILE A 89 -4.19 11.61 -9.22
N THR A 90 -3.67 11.13 -10.34
CA THR A 90 -4.13 9.91 -11.00
C THR A 90 -3.87 8.64 -10.18
N ALA A 91 -4.64 7.59 -10.45
CA ALA A 91 -4.45 6.27 -9.84
C ALA A 91 -3.04 5.72 -10.17
N GLY A 92 -2.63 5.85 -11.43
CA GLY A 92 -1.30 5.44 -11.88
C GLY A 92 -0.17 6.16 -11.13
N LEU A 93 -0.23 7.49 -11.01
CA LEU A 93 0.79 8.27 -10.31
C LEU A 93 0.87 7.93 -8.81
N SER A 94 -0.29 7.79 -8.15
CA SER A 94 -0.35 7.37 -6.74
C SER A 94 0.32 6.02 -6.51
N SER A 95 0.10 5.05 -7.42
CA SER A 95 0.69 3.72 -7.34
C SER A 95 2.20 3.72 -7.62
N ILE A 96 2.69 4.62 -8.50
CA ILE A 96 4.12 4.76 -8.75
C ILE A 96 4.83 5.32 -7.49
N PHE A 97 4.24 6.31 -6.81
CA PHE A 97 4.76 6.74 -5.51
C PHE A 97 4.74 5.60 -4.49
N ASN A 98 3.70 4.76 -4.46
CA ASN A 98 3.63 3.60 -3.58
C ASN A 98 4.78 2.60 -3.82
N ALA A 99 5.26 2.44 -5.05
CA ALA A 99 6.39 1.58 -5.38
C ALA A 99 7.72 2.03 -4.73
N ALA A 100 7.78 3.25 -4.19
CA ALA A 100 8.91 3.74 -3.38
C ALA A 100 8.90 3.22 -1.92
N THR A 101 7.85 2.51 -1.48
CA THR A 101 7.74 1.97 -0.11
C THR A 101 8.98 1.19 0.33
N PRO A 102 9.56 0.27 -0.48
CA PRO A 102 10.75 -0.45 -0.08
C PRO A 102 12.00 0.42 0.09
N LEU A 103 12.08 1.57 -0.60
CA LEU A 103 13.17 2.53 -0.41
C LEU A 103 13.14 3.12 1.00
N PHE A 104 11.96 3.60 1.43
CA PHE A 104 11.77 4.05 2.80
C PHE A 104 12.00 2.92 3.81
N GLY A 105 11.53 1.71 3.48
CA GLY A 105 11.76 0.51 4.28
C GLY A 105 13.25 0.22 4.51
N ALA A 106 14.08 0.35 3.47
CA ALA A 106 15.53 0.15 3.55
C ALA A 106 16.22 1.23 4.42
N VAL A 107 15.81 2.51 4.27
CA VAL A 107 16.31 3.61 5.12
C VAL A 107 15.95 3.38 6.59
N ILE A 108 14.70 3.00 6.88
CA ILE A 108 14.26 2.72 8.25
C ILE A 108 14.98 1.49 8.83
N ALA A 109 15.20 0.44 8.03
CA ALA A 109 15.96 -0.74 8.46
C ALA A 109 17.40 -0.36 8.81
N TRP A 110 18.05 0.49 8.03
CA TRP A 110 19.39 0.99 8.33
C TRP A 110 19.40 1.83 9.62
N LEU A 111 18.49 2.78 9.79
CA LEU A 111 18.45 3.67 10.95
C LEU A 111 18.04 2.95 12.24
N TRP A 112 17.05 2.07 12.17
CA TRP A 112 16.41 1.48 13.35
C TRP A 112 16.87 0.06 13.65
N LEU A 113 17.06 -0.79 12.62
CA LEU A 113 17.51 -2.16 12.79
C LEU A 113 19.02 -2.31 12.62
N ARG A 114 19.72 -1.22 12.25
CA ARG A 114 21.16 -1.17 11.96
C ARG A 114 21.60 -2.16 10.86
N ASP A 115 20.70 -2.42 9.92
CA ASP A 115 21.00 -3.23 8.73
C ASP A 115 22.12 -2.54 7.93
N ARG A 116 23.12 -3.29 7.45
CA ARG A 116 24.23 -2.73 6.66
C ARG A 116 23.73 -2.27 5.29
N LEU A 117 24.13 -1.08 4.87
CA LEU A 117 23.93 -0.60 3.50
C LEU A 117 25.11 -1.09 2.64
N THR A 118 24.83 -2.01 1.72
CA THR A 118 25.79 -2.42 0.70
C THR A 118 25.87 -1.37 -0.42
N PRO A 119 26.94 -1.33 -1.25
CA PRO A 119 27.02 -0.43 -2.41
C PRO A 119 25.81 -0.49 -3.32
N SER A 120 25.25 -1.68 -3.61
CA SER A 120 24.01 -1.82 -4.38
C SER A 120 22.84 -1.11 -3.73
N ARG A 121 22.70 -1.25 -2.40
CA ARG A 121 21.59 -0.60 -1.68
C ARG A 121 21.72 0.92 -1.69
N ILE A 122 22.93 1.46 -1.51
CA ILE A 122 23.17 2.91 -1.58
C ILE A 122 22.82 3.44 -2.97
N LEU A 123 23.34 2.80 -4.02
CA LEU A 123 23.01 3.18 -5.40
C LEU A 123 21.50 3.07 -5.68
N GLY A 124 20.87 2.00 -5.20
CA GLY A 124 19.44 1.79 -5.32
C GLY A 124 18.60 2.89 -4.66
N LEU A 125 18.99 3.30 -3.45
CA LEU A 125 18.36 4.43 -2.76
C LEU A 125 18.53 5.73 -3.54
N ALA A 126 19.74 6.01 -4.05
CA ALA A 126 20.02 7.23 -4.83
C ALA A 126 19.17 7.29 -6.11
N ILE A 127 19.14 6.21 -6.91
CA ILE A 127 18.33 6.12 -8.13
C ILE A 127 16.84 6.21 -7.82
N GLY A 128 16.37 5.45 -6.84
CA GLY A 128 14.95 5.40 -6.49
C GLY A 128 14.43 6.74 -5.97
N PHE A 129 15.14 7.40 -5.06
CA PHE A 129 14.75 8.73 -4.60
C PHE A 129 14.89 9.81 -5.67
N ALA A 130 15.86 9.72 -6.59
CA ALA A 130 15.92 10.60 -7.75
C ALA A 130 14.67 10.46 -8.62
N GLY A 131 14.16 9.23 -8.84
CA GLY A 131 12.90 9.00 -9.53
C GLY A 131 11.68 9.57 -8.80
N VAL A 132 11.63 9.46 -7.47
CA VAL A 132 10.59 10.09 -6.64
C VAL A 132 10.63 11.61 -6.77
N LEU A 133 11.81 12.21 -6.65
CA LEU A 133 11.99 13.66 -6.77
C LEU A 133 11.62 14.15 -8.18
N TRP A 134 12.02 13.42 -9.23
CA TRP A 134 11.64 13.73 -10.61
C TRP A 134 10.12 13.82 -10.79
N LEU A 135 9.39 12.82 -10.29
CA LEU A 135 7.92 12.80 -10.37
C LEU A 135 7.25 13.86 -9.49
N ALA A 136 7.82 14.11 -8.31
CA ALA A 136 7.30 15.09 -7.38
C ALA A 136 7.49 16.51 -7.88
N TRP A 137 8.58 16.80 -8.58
CA TRP A 137 8.96 18.14 -9.04
C TRP A 137 7.87 18.80 -9.89
N ASP A 138 7.37 18.06 -10.89
CA ASP A 138 6.32 18.54 -11.80
C ASP A 138 4.96 18.71 -11.11
N LYS A 139 4.76 18.08 -9.94
CA LYS A 139 3.51 18.08 -9.17
C LYS A 139 3.59 18.90 -7.87
N ALA A 140 4.74 19.53 -7.58
CA ALA A 140 4.99 20.27 -6.34
C ALA A 140 4.32 21.66 -6.30
N SER A 141 3.08 21.77 -6.78
CA SER A 141 2.30 22.99 -6.68
C SER A 141 1.45 22.97 -5.37
N PHE A 142 1.77 23.86 -4.43
CA PHE A 142 1.03 24.05 -3.18
C PHE A 142 -0.02 25.15 -3.24
N LYS A 143 -0.30 25.70 -4.44
CA LYS A 143 -1.38 26.66 -4.66
C LYS A 143 -2.74 25.98 -4.53
N PRO A 144 -3.83 26.73 -4.28
CA PRO A 144 -5.19 26.18 -4.31
C PRO A 144 -5.44 25.41 -5.62
N GLY A 145 -5.92 24.17 -5.52
CA GLY A 145 -6.08 23.26 -6.66
C GLY A 145 -4.81 22.54 -7.15
N GLY A 146 -3.65 22.81 -6.55
CA GLY A 146 -2.40 22.12 -6.88
C GLY A 146 -2.30 20.72 -6.23
N SER A 147 -1.39 19.91 -6.78
CA SER A 147 -1.21 18.50 -6.37
C SER A 147 -0.10 18.27 -5.35
N GLY A 148 0.58 19.31 -4.87
CA GLY A 148 1.71 19.18 -3.94
C GLY A 148 1.36 18.45 -2.64
N TRP A 149 0.22 18.77 -2.03
CA TRP A 149 -0.25 18.07 -0.83
C TRP A 149 -0.62 16.61 -1.07
N ALA A 150 -1.10 16.26 -2.27
CA ALA A 150 -1.35 14.88 -2.66
C ALA A 150 -0.05 14.09 -2.77
N VAL A 151 1.01 14.69 -3.31
CA VAL A 151 2.36 14.09 -3.32
C VAL A 151 2.88 13.87 -1.91
N VAL A 152 2.78 14.89 -1.04
CA VAL A 152 3.17 14.76 0.38
C VAL A 152 2.40 13.62 1.05
N ALA A 153 1.09 13.51 0.82
CA ALA A 153 0.28 12.43 1.36
C ALA A 153 0.76 11.04 0.87
N CYS A 154 1.05 10.88 -0.43
CA CYS A 154 1.60 9.63 -0.96
C CYS A 154 2.94 9.27 -0.33
N LEU A 155 3.87 10.23 -0.21
CA LEU A 155 5.18 10.02 0.40
C LEU A 155 5.07 9.71 1.90
N THR A 156 4.14 10.35 2.59
CA THR A 156 3.82 10.02 3.99
C THR A 156 3.32 8.59 4.11
N ALA A 157 2.40 8.16 3.24
CA ALA A 157 1.89 6.79 3.23
C ALA A 157 3.02 5.76 2.99
N THR A 158 3.91 6.01 2.02
CA THR A 158 5.04 5.12 1.73
C THR A 158 6.05 5.04 2.87
N LEU A 159 6.33 6.17 3.54
CA LEU A 159 7.15 6.21 4.75
C LEU A 159 6.51 5.37 5.87
N LEU A 160 5.21 5.57 6.13
CA LEU A 160 4.48 4.82 7.15
C LEU A 160 4.47 3.31 6.86
N TYR A 161 4.31 2.89 5.60
CA TYR A 161 4.47 1.50 5.21
C TYR A 161 5.88 0.96 5.48
N GLY A 162 6.91 1.75 5.17
CA GLY A 162 8.30 1.40 5.47
C GLY A 162 8.55 1.21 6.98
N VAL A 163 8.03 2.11 7.81
CA VAL A 163 8.07 1.99 9.28
C VAL A 163 7.30 0.76 9.75
N SER A 164 6.07 0.57 9.24
CA SER A 164 5.21 -0.56 9.60
C SER A 164 5.85 -1.91 9.28
N ALA A 165 6.47 -2.05 8.10
CA ALA A 165 7.15 -3.28 7.70
C ALA A 165 8.29 -3.64 8.66
N ASN A 166 9.12 -2.67 9.04
CA ASN A 166 10.22 -2.87 9.99
C ASN A 166 9.71 -3.12 11.42
N TYR A 167 8.65 -2.43 11.83
CA TYR A 167 8.01 -2.67 13.12
C TYR A 167 7.44 -4.09 13.19
N THR A 168 6.73 -4.53 12.14
CA THR A 168 6.18 -5.89 12.03
C THR A 168 7.30 -6.94 12.09
N LYS A 169 8.40 -6.75 11.34
CA LYS A 169 9.59 -7.62 11.39
C LYS A 169 10.12 -7.73 12.82
N LYS A 170 10.18 -6.62 13.58
CA LYS A 170 10.76 -6.57 14.93
C LYS A 170 9.83 -7.10 16.02
N ARG A 171 8.50 -6.88 15.92
CA ARG A 171 7.56 -7.09 17.01
C ARG A 171 6.58 -8.24 16.79
N LEU A 172 6.35 -8.64 15.54
CA LEU A 172 5.36 -9.62 15.14
C LEU A 172 5.96 -10.79 14.34
N ALA A 173 7.29 -10.98 14.43
CA ALA A 173 7.93 -12.16 13.86
C ALA A 173 7.32 -13.45 14.44
N GLY A 174 6.91 -14.38 13.56
CA GLY A 174 6.28 -15.65 13.97
C GLY A 174 4.80 -15.57 14.35
N VAL A 175 4.21 -14.36 14.42
CA VAL A 175 2.76 -14.21 14.64
C VAL A 175 2.00 -14.55 13.35
N ALA A 176 0.89 -15.29 13.49
CA ALA A 176 0.08 -15.71 12.35
C ALA A 176 -0.33 -14.52 11.47
N PRO A 177 0.02 -14.50 10.18
CA PRO A 177 -0.20 -13.35 9.31
C PRO A 177 -1.67 -12.93 9.19
N LEU A 178 -2.61 -13.88 9.19
CA LEU A 178 -4.04 -13.59 9.17
C LEU A 178 -4.47 -12.81 10.42
N ALA A 179 -3.92 -13.12 11.60
CA ALA A 179 -4.21 -12.40 12.83
C ALA A 179 -3.68 -10.96 12.76
N VAL A 180 -2.49 -10.77 12.20
CA VAL A 180 -1.92 -9.43 11.99
C VAL A 180 -2.78 -8.62 11.01
N ALA A 181 -3.17 -9.21 9.88
CA ALA A 181 -4.01 -8.51 8.90
C ALA A 181 -5.38 -8.15 9.47
N THR A 182 -6.11 -9.14 10.00
CA THR A 182 -7.44 -8.88 10.56
C THR A 182 -7.39 -7.86 11.67
N GLY A 183 -6.42 -8.00 12.57
CA GLY A 183 -6.25 -7.07 13.68
C GLY A 183 -5.83 -5.68 13.23
N SER A 184 -5.01 -5.55 12.18
CA SER A 184 -4.65 -4.25 11.62
C SER A 184 -5.86 -3.53 11.00
N GLN A 185 -6.74 -4.26 10.28
CA GLN A 185 -7.97 -3.65 9.75
C GLN A 185 -8.95 -3.28 10.86
N LEU A 186 -9.11 -4.13 11.88
CA LEU A 186 -9.95 -3.81 13.04
C LEU A 186 -9.43 -2.59 13.80
N SER A 187 -8.12 -2.50 14.02
CA SER A 187 -7.49 -1.34 14.67
C SER A 187 -7.66 -0.07 13.87
N ALA A 188 -7.49 -0.14 12.55
CA ALA A 188 -7.72 0.98 11.66
C ALA A 188 -9.20 1.40 11.66
N ALA A 189 -10.13 0.45 11.69
CA ALA A 189 -11.56 0.73 11.80
C ALA A 189 -11.89 1.46 13.10
N LEU A 190 -11.34 1.04 14.24
CA LEU A 190 -11.52 1.72 15.52
C LEU A 190 -10.97 3.16 15.51
N VAL A 191 -9.80 3.38 14.91
CA VAL A 191 -9.18 4.71 14.81
C VAL A 191 -9.95 5.63 13.89
N LEU A 192 -10.46 5.13 12.77
CA LEU A 192 -11.15 5.95 11.75
C LEU A 192 -12.65 6.08 11.99
N ALA A 193 -13.28 5.25 12.82
CA ALA A 193 -14.72 5.27 13.06
C ALA A 193 -15.21 6.64 13.57
N LEU A 194 -14.58 7.17 14.61
CA LEU A 194 -14.97 8.46 15.19
C LEU A 194 -14.71 9.64 14.23
N PRO A 195 -13.51 9.78 13.62
CA PRO A 195 -13.31 10.78 12.57
C PRO A 195 -14.32 10.65 11.42
N ALA A 196 -14.66 9.44 10.99
CA ALA A 196 -15.60 9.25 9.87
C ALA A 196 -16.99 9.80 10.17
N VAL A 197 -17.45 9.75 11.42
CA VAL A 197 -18.74 10.36 11.82
C VAL A 197 -18.68 11.88 11.63
N GLY A 198 -17.59 12.51 12.06
CA GLY A 198 -17.42 13.97 11.96
C GLY A 198 -17.18 14.49 10.55
N TRP A 199 -16.58 13.67 9.69
CA TRP A 199 -16.30 13.98 8.27
C TRP A 199 -17.13 13.13 7.31
N TRP A 200 -18.32 12.68 7.75
CA TRP A 200 -19.25 11.99 6.86
C TRP A 200 -19.80 12.96 5.81
N PRO A 201 -19.89 12.54 4.52
CA PRO A 201 -20.39 13.44 3.48
C PRO A 201 -21.82 13.93 3.78
N GLY A 202 -22.05 15.23 3.56
CA GLY A 202 -23.36 15.84 3.78
C GLY A 202 -24.43 15.40 2.77
N THR A 203 -24.00 14.85 1.62
CA THR A 203 -24.85 14.23 0.61
C THR A 203 -24.65 12.72 0.62
N THR A 204 -25.71 11.95 0.46
CA THR A 204 -25.62 10.49 0.39
C THR A 204 -24.80 10.08 -0.83
N PRO A 205 -23.69 9.31 -0.68
CA PRO A 205 -22.93 8.80 -1.80
C PRO A 205 -23.80 7.94 -2.72
N SER A 206 -23.55 7.98 -4.02
CA SER A 206 -24.28 7.22 -5.02
C SER A 206 -24.11 5.70 -4.83
N SER A 207 -25.03 4.92 -5.42
CA SER A 207 -24.89 3.45 -5.43
C SER A 207 -23.62 2.99 -6.12
N ALA A 208 -23.13 3.73 -7.12
CA ALA A 208 -21.86 3.47 -7.78
C ALA A 208 -20.66 3.70 -6.83
N ALA A 209 -20.67 4.77 -6.02
CA ALA A 209 -19.65 5.03 -5.03
C ALA A 209 -19.65 3.95 -3.93
N TRP A 210 -20.82 3.51 -3.46
CA TRP A 210 -20.92 2.39 -2.52
C TRP A 210 -20.40 1.08 -3.10
N PHE A 211 -20.70 0.80 -4.38
CA PHE A 211 -20.20 -0.39 -5.06
C PHE A 211 -18.65 -0.37 -5.14
N THR A 212 -18.05 0.77 -5.52
CA THR A 212 -16.60 0.92 -5.57
C THR A 212 -15.96 0.79 -4.18
N ALA A 213 -16.58 1.36 -3.14
CA ALA A 213 -16.12 1.22 -1.76
C ALA A 213 -16.20 -0.24 -1.27
N ALA A 214 -17.25 -0.98 -1.65
CA ALA A 214 -17.38 -2.41 -1.36
C ALA A 214 -16.30 -3.23 -2.07
N LEU A 215 -16.02 -2.99 -3.36
CA LEU A 215 -14.93 -3.64 -4.09
C LEU A 215 -13.56 -3.33 -3.45
N LEU A 216 -13.36 -2.09 -3.02
CA LEU A 216 -12.14 -1.68 -2.33
C LEU A 216 -11.95 -2.43 -1.00
N ALA A 217 -13.01 -2.57 -0.21
CA ALA A 217 -12.99 -3.27 1.07
C ALA A 217 -12.83 -4.79 0.91
N VAL A 218 -13.64 -5.39 0.04
CA VAL A 218 -13.71 -6.86 -0.09
C VAL A 218 -12.56 -7.38 -0.95
N LEU A 219 -12.46 -6.91 -2.20
CA LEU A 219 -11.49 -7.46 -3.15
C LEU A 219 -10.08 -6.94 -2.90
N CYS A 220 -9.93 -5.60 -2.84
CA CYS A 220 -8.61 -4.98 -2.75
C CYS A 220 -8.02 -5.00 -1.34
N THR A 221 -8.81 -5.38 -0.33
CA THR A 221 -8.31 -5.47 1.04
C THR A 221 -8.47 -6.88 1.60
N ALA A 222 -9.69 -7.38 1.84
CA ALA A 222 -9.87 -8.67 2.49
C ALA A 222 -9.34 -9.84 1.65
N VAL A 223 -9.81 -10.00 0.41
CA VAL A 223 -9.37 -11.08 -0.50
C VAL A 223 -7.88 -10.94 -0.84
N ALA A 224 -7.42 -9.72 -1.11
CA ALA A 224 -6.02 -9.46 -1.41
C ALA A 224 -5.09 -9.87 -0.27
N TYR A 225 -5.44 -9.61 0.99
CA TYR A 225 -4.65 -10.09 2.13
C TYR A 225 -4.64 -11.62 2.23
N VAL A 226 -5.76 -12.29 1.98
CA VAL A 226 -5.81 -13.77 1.97
C VAL A 226 -4.88 -14.33 0.89
N LEU A 227 -4.92 -13.77 -0.32
CA LEU A 227 -4.02 -14.16 -1.41
C LEU A 227 -2.55 -13.89 -1.07
N TYR A 228 -2.25 -12.72 -0.50
CA TYR A 228 -0.89 -12.35 -0.12
C TYR A 228 -0.29 -13.31 0.92
N PHE A 229 -1.08 -13.69 1.94
CA PHE A 229 -0.59 -14.63 2.95
C PHE A 229 -0.43 -16.04 2.40
N ARG A 230 -1.32 -16.45 1.48
CA ARG A 230 -1.18 -17.71 0.78
C ARG A 230 0.09 -17.73 -0.07
N LEU A 231 0.37 -16.66 -0.81
CA LEU A 231 1.61 -16.51 -1.57
C LEU A 231 2.84 -16.58 -0.65
N ILE A 232 2.85 -15.86 0.48
CA ILE A 232 3.96 -15.91 1.46
C ILE A 232 4.18 -17.35 1.93
N ALA A 233 3.12 -18.10 2.21
CA ALA A 233 3.23 -19.49 2.66
C ALA A 233 3.79 -20.44 1.58
N HIS A 234 3.48 -20.20 0.29
CA HIS A 234 3.88 -21.07 -0.82
C HIS A 234 5.27 -20.73 -1.39
N ILE A 235 5.56 -19.45 -1.61
CA ILE A 235 6.77 -19.00 -2.30
C ILE A 235 7.73 -18.18 -1.44
N GLY A 236 7.35 -17.97 -0.18
CA GLY A 236 8.10 -17.19 0.80
C GLY A 236 7.93 -15.67 0.64
N PRO A 237 8.24 -14.90 1.70
CA PRO A 237 8.02 -13.45 1.73
C PRO A 237 8.87 -12.68 0.70
N ALA A 238 10.10 -13.14 0.44
CA ALA A 238 11.00 -12.49 -0.52
C ALA A 238 10.46 -12.54 -1.96
N ASN A 239 9.80 -13.63 -2.36
CA ASN A 239 9.20 -13.76 -3.69
C ASN A 239 7.81 -13.08 -3.75
N ALA A 240 7.03 -13.14 -2.66
CA ALA A 240 5.72 -12.51 -2.60
C ALA A 240 5.80 -10.98 -2.72
N ILE A 241 6.90 -10.36 -2.26
CA ILE A 241 7.11 -8.90 -2.37
C ILE A 241 7.25 -8.44 -3.84
N ALA A 242 7.55 -9.36 -4.78
CA ALA A 242 7.61 -9.04 -6.20
C ALA A 242 6.29 -8.47 -6.75
N VAL A 243 5.16 -8.72 -6.08
CA VAL A 243 3.87 -8.11 -6.39
C VAL A 243 3.94 -6.58 -6.43
N THR A 244 4.74 -5.96 -5.58
CA THR A 244 4.85 -4.50 -5.49
C THR A 244 5.40 -3.86 -6.76
N PHE A 245 6.16 -4.60 -7.56
CA PHE A 245 6.68 -4.14 -8.86
C PHE A 245 5.60 -4.17 -9.96
N LEU A 246 4.58 -5.02 -9.81
CA LEU A 246 3.48 -5.16 -10.77
C LEU A 246 2.32 -4.21 -10.47
N ILE A 247 2.16 -3.75 -9.23
CA ILE A 247 1.06 -2.85 -8.83
C ILE A 247 0.97 -1.61 -9.72
N PRO A 248 2.07 -0.86 -10.02
CA PRO A 248 1.98 0.32 -10.87
C PRO A 248 1.51 0.00 -12.29
N VAL A 249 1.90 -1.13 -12.84
CA VAL A 249 1.48 -1.58 -14.18
C VAL A 249 -0.04 -1.73 -14.23
N PHE A 250 -0.61 -2.44 -13.28
CA PHE A 250 -2.06 -2.61 -13.21
C PHE A 250 -2.79 -1.32 -12.86
N ALA A 251 -2.27 -0.50 -11.94
CA ALA A 251 -2.93 0.76 -11.60
C ALA A 251 -2.99 1.74 -12.77
N VAL A 252 -1.90 1.82 -13.57
CA VAL A 252 -1.89 2.60 -14.81
C VAL A 252 -2.86 2.01 -15.84
N LEU A 253 -2.86 0.68 -16.00
CA LEU A 253 -3.78 0.00 -16.93
C LEU A 253 -5.24 0.26 -16.55
N TRP A 254 -5.61 0.12 -15.28
CA TRP A 254 -6.96 0.38 -14.80
C TRP A 254 -7.34 1.85 -14.89
N GLY A 255 -6.42 2.78 -14.54
CA GLY A 255 -6.65 4.22 -14.69
C GLY A 255 -6.89 4.63 -16.13
N TRP A 256 -6.11 4.08 -17.08
CA TRP A 256 -6.30 4.29 -18.50
C TRP A 256 -7.63 3.71 -19.02
N LEU A 257 -7.94 2.47 -18.64
CA LEU A 257 -9.10 1.75 -19.15
C LEU A 257 -10.43 2.33 -18.63
N PHE A 258 -10.51 2.69 -17.34
CA PHE A 258 -11.76 3.07 -16.69
C PHE A 258 -11.93 4.57 -16.44
N LEU A 259 -10.84 5.33 -16.39
CA LEU A 259 -10.85 6.76 -16.08
C LEU A 259 -10.26 7.63 -17.19
N ALA A 260 -9.85 7.03 -18.32
CA ALA A 260 -9.16 7.71 -19.43
C ALA A 260 -7.90 8.50 -18.94
N GLU A 261 -7.24 8.04 -17.88
CA GLU A 261 -6.03 8.66 -17.35
C GLU A 261 -4.86 8.44 -18.31
N GLY A 262 -4.23 9.53 -18.74
CA GLY A 262 -3.07 9.47 -19.65
C GLY A 262 -1.80 9.02 -18.91
N LEU A 263 -0.98 8.19 -19.58
CA LEU A 263 0.38 7.87 -19.16
C LEU A 263 1.35 8.89 -19.74
N THR A 264 2.06 9.62 -18.88
CA THR A 264 3.08 10.58 -19.32
C THR A 264 4.47 9.95 -19.38
N LEU A 265 5.35 10.46 -20.24
CA LEU A 265 6.75 10.01 -20.28
C LEU A 265 7.45 10.19 -18.92
N ALA A 266 7.13 11.27 -18.20
CA ALA A 266 7.65 11.49 -16.85
C ALA A 266 7.26 10.34 -15.90
N MET A 267 6.01 9.84 -15.96
CA MET A 267 5.56 8.69 -15.19
C MET A 267 6.32 7.42 -15.56
N VAL A 268 6.59 7.19 -16.84
CA VAL A 268 7.35 6.02 -17.31
C VAL A 268 8.78 6.06 -16.76
N PHE A 269 9.50 7.14 -16.97
CA PHE A 269 10.89 7.26 -16.50
C PHE A 269 11.00 7.23 -14.97
N GLY A 270 10.12 7.94 -14.27
CA GLY A 270 10.09 7.93 -12.82
C GLY A 270 9.75 6.53 -12.25
N CYS A 271 8.79 5.83 -12.86
CA CYS A 271 8.45 4.46 -12.50
C CYS A 271 9.65 3.52 -12.69
N VAL A 272 10.31 3.56 -13.83
CA VAL A 272 11.50 2.75 -14.11
C VAL A 272 12.60 3.05 -13.10
N ALA A 273 12.89 4.31 -12.80
CA ALA A 273 13.90 4.70 -11.81
C ALA A 273 13.54 4.19 -10.41
N ILE A 274 12.28 4.34 -9.96
CA ILE A 274 11.82 3.85 -8.65
C ILE A 274 11.91 2.33 -8.58
N LEU A 275 11.46 1.60 -9.61
CA LEU A 275 11.50 0.14 -9.62
C LEU A 275 12.93 -0.39 -9.64
N LEU A 276 13.82 0.16 -10.47
CA LEU A 276 15.24 -0.20 -10.49
C LEU A 276 15.91 0.10 -9.15
N GLY A 277 15.69 1.30 -8.62
CA GLY A 277 16.18 1.70 -7.30
C GLY A 277 15.70 0.77 -6.20
N THR A 278 14.42 0.41 -6.22
CA THR A 278 13.83 -0.54 -5.27
C THR A 278 14.43 -1.94 -5.40
N ALA A 279 14.63 -2.45 -6.63
CA ALA A 279 15.24 -3.76 -6.85
C ALA A 279 16.67 -3.86 -6.32
N LEU A 280 17.47 -2.79 -6.48
CA LEU A 280 18.81 -2.68 -5.90
C LEU A 280 18.76 -2.51 -4.37
N ALA A 281 17.90 -1.64 -3.86
CA ALA A 281 17.80 -1.35 -2.42
C ALA A 281 17.31 -2.55 -1.61
N THR A 282 16.46 -3.42 -2.19
CA THR A 282 15.98 -4.65 -1.56
C THR A 282 16.91 -5.84 -1.74
N GLY A 283 17.94 -5.72 -2.59
CA GLY A 283 18.90 -6.78 -2.89
C GLY A 283 18.39 -7.83 -3.87
N LEU A 284 17.28 -7.55 -4.58
CA LEU A 284 16.81 -8.37 -5.72
C LEU A 284 17.80 -8.29 -6.89
N LEU A 285 18.37 -7.12 -7.12
CA LEU A 285 19.53 -6.91 -7.97
C LEU A 285 20.76 -6.62 -7.12
N LYS A 286 21.90 -7.18 -7.49
CA LYS A 286 23.19 -6.98 -6.81
C LYS A 286 24.24 -6.56 -7.82
N LEU A 287 25.07 -5.60 -7.42
CA LEU A 287 26.27 -5.23 -8.18
C LEU A 287 27.37 -6.28 -7.95
N PRO A 288 28.34 -6.40 -8.88
CA PRO A 288 29.52 -7.26 -8.68
C PRO A 288 30.29 -6.96 -7.39
N ALA A 289 30.28 -5.71 -6.95
CA ALA A 289 30.91 -5.26 -5.69
C ALA A 289 30.27 -5.81 -4.40
N ASP A 290 29.07 -6.36 -4.47
CA ASP A 290 28.37 -6.98 -3.33
C ASP A 290 28.55 -8.52 -3.28
N LYS A 291 29.28 -9.09 -4.22
CA LYS A 291 29.62 -10.51 -4.18
C LYS A 291 30.68 -10.73 -3.13
N PRO A 292 30.54 -11.74 -2.24
CA PRO A 292 31.51 -12.07 -1.21
C PRO A 292 32.87 -12.44 -1.81
#